data_67cc9aeb641988cb4ac3bf5d14cf6fde
#
_entry.id   67cc9aeb641988cb4ac3bf5d14cf6fde
#
_cell.length_a   1.000
_cell.length_b   1.000
_cell.length_c   1.000
_cell.angle_alpha   90.00
_cell.angle_beta   90.00
_cell.angle_gamma   90.00
#
_symmetry.space_group_name_H-M   'P 1'
#
loop_
_entity.id
_entity.type
_entity.pdbx_description
1 polymer ?
#
loop_
_entity_poly.entity_id
_entity_poly.type
_entity_poly.pdbx_seq_one_letter_code
_entity_poly.pdbx_strand_id
1 'polypeptide(L)'
;KQKGFRAQYFDNMNLEGTPRVEQTETKINYSWSSGTGLKEMPKEQFSVRWNGTICPQETDEYLFTLGGDDGYRLYIDGKLIADEWHEGAFRNSTYRCMLEAGKKYDLKIEYFQKGGGAAVNFIWKQKNASNNLFVEALNRNDLVVACIGFNSDTEGEGRDRTFELPEDEAQLLQNTLQSKRPVVGIVNAGGNVEMQSWEPSLKGLLWAWYGGQEAGTAI
;
A
#
# COMPACT_ATOMS: atom_id res chain seq x y z
N LYS A 1 16.47 -17.17 11.89
CA LYS A 1 15.64 -17.13 10.65
C LYS A 1 15.88 -15.78 9.99
N GLN A 2 16.37 -15.79 8.77
CA GLN A 2 16.60 -14.58 7.99
C GLN A 2 15.24 -13.92 7.74
N LYS A 3 15.05 -12.70 8.23
CA LYS A 3 13.87 -11.91 7.95
C LYS A 3 14.15 -11.12 6.67
N GLY A 4 13.32 -11.27 5.65
CA GLY A 4 13.42 -10.53 4.39
C GLY A 4 13.26 -11.43 3.18
N PHE A 5 13.41 -10.80 2.02
CA PHE A 5 13.38 -11.43 0.70
C PHE A 5 14.81 -11.75 0.24
N ARG A 6 15.02 -12.91 -0.36
CA ARG A 6 16.21 -13.18 -1.17
C ARG A 6 16.02 -12.50 -2.51
N ALA A 7 16.79 -11.46 -2.76
CA ALA A 7 16.80 -10.71 -4.02
C ALA A 7 17.90 -11.25 -4.94
N GLN A 8 17.54 -11.52 -6.19
CA GLN A 8 18.42 -12.00 -7.25
C GLN A 8 18.36 -11.02 -8.41
N TYR A 9 19.47 -10.39 -8.73
CA TYR A 9 19.59 -9.38 -9.77
C TYR A 9 20.24 -9.97 -11.02
N PHE A 10 19.61 -9.79 -12.18
CA PHE A 10 20.05 -10.32 -13.48
C PHE A 10 20.37 -9.16 -14.43
N ASP A 11 21.42 -9.29 -15.20
CA ASP A 11 21.85 -8.32 -16.23
C ASP A 11 21.10 -8.51 -17.58
N ASN A 12 19.87 -8.93 -17.50
CA ASN A 12 18.93 -9.08 -18.63
C ASN A 12 17.48 -8.90 -18.12
N MET A 13 16.55 -8.69 -19.03
CA MET A 13 15.14 -8.43 -18.68
C MET A 13 14.31 -9.71 -18.44
N ASN A 14 14.87 -10.89 -18.66
CA ASN A 14 14.11 -12.15 -18.71
C ASN A 14 14.34 -13.05 -17.49
N LEU A 15 15.11 -12.59 -16.48
CA LEU A 15 15.47 -13.39 -15.29
C LEU A 15 16.25 -14.66 -15.62
N GLU A 16 17.05 -14.62 -16.70
CA GLU A 16 17.76 -15.79 -17.25
C GLU A 16 19.21 -15.88 -16.74
N GLY A 17 19.70 -17.11 -16.68
CA GLY A 17 21.08 -17.40 -16.30
C GLY A 17 21.34 -17.30 -14.80
N THR A 18 22.59 -17.02 -14.45
CA THR A 18 23.01 -16.86 -13.06
C THR A 18 22.86 -15.39 -12.64
N PRO A 19 22.23 -15.09 -11.49
CA PRO A 19 22.15 -13.72 -11.03
C PRO A 19 23.54 -13.13 -10.78
N ARG A 20 23.73 -11.87 -11.14
CA ARG A 20 24.97 -11.13 -10.91
C ARG A 20 25.16 -10.76 -9.44
N VAL A 21 24.04 -10.47 -8.77
CA VAL A 21 24.04 -10.12 -7.34
C VAL A 21 22.94 -10.89 -6.64
N GLU A 22 23.25 -11.44 -5.48
CA GLU A 22 22.28 -12.00 -4.55
C GLU A 22 22.45 -11.34 -3.18
N GLN A 23 21.34 -10.89 -2.61
CA GLN A 23 21.35 -10.27 -1.28
C GLN A 23 20.01 -10.48 -0.56
N THR A 24 19.97 -10.16 0.73
CA THR A 24 18.73 -10.16 1.51
C THR A 24 18.22 -8.76 1.67
N GLU A 25 16.96 -8.55 1.38
CA GLU A 25 16.28 -7.26 1.46
C GLU A 25 15.06 -7.36 2.37
N THR A 26 14.91 -6.40 3.27
CA THR A 26 13.81 -6.39 4.26
C THR A 26 12.54 -5.75 3.73
N LYS A 27 12.63 -5.01 2.62
CA LYS A 27 11.52 -4.35 1.93
C LYS A 27 11.79 -4.31 0.43
N ILE A 28 10.73 -4.20 -0.34
CA ILE A 28 10.78 -3.92 -1.79
C ILE A 28 10.08 -2.56 -1.97
N ASN A 29 10.89 -1.51 -2.04
CA ASN A 29 10.44 -0.14 -2.26
C ASN A 29 11.62 0.65 -2.82
N TYR A 30 11.73 0.66 -4.12
CA TYR A 30 12.85 1.21 -4.85
C TYR A 30 12.39 2.23 -5.89
N SER A 31 13.16 3.30 -5.99
CA SER A 31 13.12 4.27 -7.08
C SER A 31 14.57 4.53 -7.49
N TRP A 32 14.94 4.03 -8.65
CA TRP A 32 16.31 4.08 -9.14
C TRP A 32 16.42 5.12 -10.25
N SER A 33 16.96 6.28 -9.94
CA SER A 33 17.14 7.37 -10.91
C SER A 33 18.30 7.13 -11.91
N SER A 34 19.23 6.22 -11.58
CA SER A 34 20.44 5.95 -12.38
C SER A 34 20.91 4.49 -12.28
N GLY A 35 19.96 3.55 -12.31
CA GLY A 35 20.21 2.12 -12.09
C GLY A 35 20.24 1.74 -10.61
N THR A 36 20.38 0.46 -10.33
CA THR A 36 20.27 -0.13 -8.97
C THR A 36 21.29 0.37 -7.95
N GLY A 37 22.36 1.05 -8.41
CA GLY A 37 23.49 1.43 -7.57
C GLY A 37 24.44 0.26 -7.26
N LEU A 38 24.11 -0.94 -7.66
CA LEU A 38 24.98 -2.12 -7.52
C LEU A 38 26.01 -2.12 -8.63
N LYS A 39 27.29 -2.21 -8.27
CA LYS A 39 28.42 -2.05 -9.19
C LYS A 39 28.41 -3.05 -10.35
N GLU A 40 27.92 -4.26 -10.11
CA GLU A 40 27.88 -5.36 -11.06
C GLU A 40 26.66 -5.32 -11.98
N MET A 41 25.74 -4.38 -11.77
CA MET A 41 24.48 -4.28 -12.51
C MET A 41 24.51 -3.19 -13.57
N PRO A 42 23.90 -3.42 -14.75
CA PRO A 42 23.67 -2.36 -15.71
C PRO A 42 22.66 -1.35 -15.15
N LYS A 43 22.67 -0.15 -15.70
CA LYS A 43 21.71 0.90 -15.32
C LYS A 43 20.29 0.63 -15.84
N GLU A 44 20.22 -0.02 -16.98
CA GLU A 44 19.00 -0.37 -17.72
C GLU A 44 19.07 -1.82 -18.19
N GLN A 45 17.99 -2.37 -18.68
CA GLN A 45 17.88 -3.74 -19.22
C GLN A 45 18.28 -4.80 -18.19
N PHE A 46 17.72 -4.69 -17.00
CA PHE A 46 17.92 -5.63 -15.90
C PHE A 46 16.61 -6.18 -15.38
N SER A 47 16.69 -7.23 -14.59
CA SER A 47 15.54 -7.76 -13.88
C SER A 47 15.91 -8.22 -12.48
N VAL A 48 14.90 -8.32 -11.63
CA VAL A 48 15.08 -8.73 -10.23
C VAL A 48 13.99 -9.72 -9.85
N ARG A 49 14.40 -10.76 -9.13
CA ARG A 49 13.49 -11.71 -8.51
C ARG A 49 13.66 -11.68 -7.00
N TRP A 50 12.59 -11.47 -6.29
CA TRP A 50 12.52 -11.60 -4.84
C TRP A 50 11.76 -12.85 -4.46
N ASN A 51 12.37 -13.67 -3.61
CA ASN A 51 11.73 -14.83 -3.00
C ASN A 51 11.67 -14.63 -1.48
N GLY A 52 10.52 -14.90 -0.90
CA GLY A 52 10.29 -14.76 0.53
C GLY A 52 9.15 -15.63 1.00
N THR A 53 8.90 -15.61 2.29
CA THR A 53 7.78 -16.34 2.90
C THR A 53 7.04 -15.42 3.84
N ILE A 54 5.72 -15.38 3.74
CA ILE A 54 4.85 -14.70 4.69
C ILE A 54 4.11 -15.71 5.54
N CYS A 55 3.74 -15.29 6.76
CA CYS A 55 2.94 -16.09 7.69
C CYS A 55 1.94 -15.14 8.36
N PRO A 56 0.69 -15.13 7.89
CA PRO A 56 -0.37 -14.30 8.46
C PRO A 56 -0.62 -14.64 9.93
N GLN A 57 -0.93 -13.65 10.73
CA GLN A 57 -1.29 -13.86 12.14
C GLN A 57 -2.77 -14.20 12.31
N GLU A 58 -3.60 -13.81 11.36
CA GLU A 58 -5.05 -14.03 11.37
C GLU A 58 -5.50 -14.58 10.01
N THR A 59 -6.57 -15.38 10.01
CA THR A 59 -7.25 -15.81 8.78
C THR A 59 -8.13 -14.67 8.31
N ASP A 60 -7.77 -14.04 7.20
CA ASP A 60 -8.47 -12.90 6.65
C ASP A 60 -8.16 -12.71 5.15
N GLU A 61 -8.87 -11.77 4.53
CA GLU A 61 -8.50 -11.25 3.22
C GLU A 61 -7.32 -10.29 3.38
N TYR A 62 -6.27 -10.53 2.61
CA TYR A 62 -5.07 -9.69 2.55
C TYR A 62 -5.00 -8.95 1.22
N LEU A 63 -4.59 -7.70 1.28
CA LEU A 63 -4.37 -6.83 0.15
C LEU A 63 -2.89 -6.83 -0.18
N PHE A 64 -2.56 -7.14 -1.42
CA PHE A 64 -1.21 -7.13 -1.97
C PHE A 64 -1.12 -6.05 -3.03
N THR A 65 -0.48 -4.94 -2.71
CA THR A 65 -0.24 -3.85 -3.66
C THR A 65 1.16 -4.02 -4.23
N LEU A 66 1.26 -4.19 -5.52
CA LEU A 66 2.51 -4.26 -6.27
C LEU A 66 2.47 -3.24 -7.38
N GLY A 67 3.54 -2.47 -7.51
CA GLY A 67 3.72 -1.49 -8.57
C GLY A 67 5.11 -1.52 -9.16
N GLY A 68 5.23 -1.11 -10.39
CA GLY A 68 6.50 -1.04 -11.09
C GLY A 68 6.47 -0.14 -12.33
N ASP A 69 7.64 0.31 -12.70
CA ASP A 69 8.08 0.90 -13.94
C ASP A 69 9.39 0.19 -14.30
N ASP A 70 9.42 -0.73 -15.24
CA ASP A 70 8.44 -1.21 -16.19
C ASP A 70 7.52 -2.35 -15.65
N GLY A 71 7.85 -3.59 -15.95
CA GLY A 71 6.98 -4.73 -15.74
C GLY A 71 7.20 -5.50 -14.45
N TYR A 72 6.14 -6.11 -13.93
CA TYR A 72 6.18 -6.88 -12.70
C TYR A 72 5.22 -8.06 -12.68
N ARG A 73 5.52 -9.04 -11.83
CA ARG A 73 4.67 -10.20 -11.52
C ARG A 73 4.68 -10.51 -10.03
N LEU A 74 3.55 -11.03 -9.54
CA LEU A 74 3.40 -11.56 -8.19
C LEU A 74 2.91 -13.00 -8.24
N TYR A 75 3.57 -13.85 -7.46
CA TYR A 75 3.13 -15.24 -7.25
C TYR A 75 3.00 -15.51 -5.75
N ILE A 76 1.97 -16.27 -5.39
CA ILE A 76 1.76 -16.80 -4.04
C ILE A 76 1.59 -18.31 -4.17
N ASP A 77 2.43 -19.10 -3.47
CA ASP A 77 2.49 -20.57 -3.58
C ASP A 77 2.58 -21.06 -5.03
N GLY A 78 3.37 -20.37 -5.84
CA GLY A 78 3.55 -20.67 -7.26
C GLY A 78 2.40 -20.24 -8.18
N LYS A 79 1.26 -19.81 -7.63
CA LYS A 79 0.13 -19.30 -8.42
C LYS A 79 0.40 -17.84 -8.82
N LEU A 80 0.25 -17.54 -10.09
CA LEU A 80 0.34 -16.20 -10.64
C LEU A 80 -0.89 -15.37 -10.17
N ILE A 81 -0.63 -14.30 -9.43
CA ILE A 81 -1.65 -13.39 -8.87
C ILE A 81 -1.71 -12.10 -9.65
N ALA A 82 -0.56 -11.59 -10.09
CA ALA A 82 -0.44 -10.40 -10.92
C ALA A 82 0.48 -10.68 -12.09
N ASP A 83 0.08 -10.26 -13.30
CA ASP A 83 0.91 -10.30 -14.50
C ASP A 83 0.80 -8.99 -15.27
N GLU A 84 1.74 -8.09 -14.98
CA GLU A 84 1.92 -6.82 -15.66
C GLU A 84 3.30 -6.80 -16.34
N TRP A 85 3.67 -7.90 -17.01
CA TRP A 85 4.98 -8.10 -17.63
C TRP A 85 5.04 -7.43 -19.01
N HIS A 86 4.95 -6.10 -19.00
CA HIS A 86 5.08 -5.27 -20.19
C HIS A 86 5.72 -3.92 -19.85
N GLU A 87 6.28 -3.28 -20.85
CA GLU A 87 6.86 -1.94 -20.74
C GLU A 87 5.80 -0.88 -20.44
N GLY A 88 6.18 0.17 -19.74
CA GLY A 88 5.31 1.33 -19.49
C GLY A 88 5.68 2.09 -18.22
N ALA A 89 5.15 3.30 -18.12
CA ALA A 89 5.33 4.15 -16.94
C ALA A 89 4.83 3.47 -15.65
N PHE A 90 5.24 4.00 -14.51
CA PHE A 90 4.86 3.48 -13.21
C PHE A 90 3.35 3.28 -13.10
N ARG A 91 2.96 2.08 -12.75
CA ARG A 91 1.58 1.69 -12.42
C ARG A 91 1.57 0.76 -11.24
N ASN A 92 0.48 0.73 -10.50
CA ASN A 92 0.28 -0.23 -9.42
C ASN A 92 -1.14 -0.82 -9.48
N SER A 93 -1.27 -1.98 -8.85
CA SER A 93 -2.55 -2.66 -8.69
C SER A 93 -2.60 -3.37 -7.35
N THR A 94 -3.81 -3.47 -6.79
CA THR A 94 -4.05 -4.18 -5.54
C THR A 94 -4.81 -5.47 -5.80
N TYR A 95 -4.27 -6.57 -5.33
CA TYR A 95 -4.81 -7.92 -5.46
C TYR A 95 -5.27 -8.43 -4.10
N ARG A 96 -6.35 -9.21 -4.08
CA ARG A 96 -6.98 -9.73 -2.86
C ARG A 96 -6.78 -11.23 -2.76
N CYS A 97 -6.32 -11.71 -1.61
CA CYS A 97 -6.15 -13.13 -1.36
C CYS A 97 -6.59 -13.48 0.07
N MET A 98 -7.39 -14.52 0.22
CA MET A 98 -7.66 -15.13 1.52
C MET A 98 -6.44 -15.90 1.98
N LEU A 99 -5.95 -15.60 3.18
CA LEU A 99 -4.83 -16.31 3.81
C LEU A 99 -5.25 -16.82 5.19
N GLU A 100 -4.69 -17.98 5.56
CA GLU A 100 -4.98 -18.68 6.82
C GLU A 100 -3.92 -18.35 7.87
N ALA A 101 -4.37 -18.10 9.12
CA ALA A 101 -3.48 -17.84 10.24
C ALA A 101 -2.47 -18.97 10.45
N GLY A 102 -1.21 -18.60 10.68
CA GLY A 102 -0.12 -19.54 10.96
C GLY A 102 0.39 -20.33 9.77
N LYS A 103 -0.30 -20.34 8.63
CA LYS A 103 0.15 -20.98 7.41
C LYS A 103 1.24 -20.13 6.74
N LYS A 104 2.24 -20.81 6.22
CA LYS A 104 3.31 -20.16 5.45
C LYS A 104 2.94 -20.17 3.98
N TYR A 105 3.13 -19.02 3.34
CA TYR A 105 2.92 -18.83 1.90
C TYR A 105 4.23 -18.36 1.27
N ASP A 106 4.65 -19.03 0.21
CA ASP A 106 5.81 -18.63 -0.55
C ASP A 106 5.44 -17.46 -1.47
N LEU A 107 6.18 -16.37 -1.36
CA LEU A 107 6.07 -15.20 -2.24
C LEU A 107 7.22 -15.20 -3.24
N LYS A 108 6.88 -14.98 -4.51
CA LYS A 108 7.83 -14.64 -5.54
C LYS A 108 7.36 -13.37 -6.24
N ILE A 109 8.22 -12.38 -6.32
CA ILE A 109 8.01 -11.13 -7.02
C ILE A 109 9.08 -11.02 -8.09
N GLU A 110 8.67 -10.69 -9.29
CA GLU A 110 9.53 -10.50 -10.44
C GLU A 110 9.32 -9.09 -11.00
N TYR A 111 10.40 -8.47 -11.43
CA TYR A 111 10.43 -7.12 -11.97
C TYR A 111 11.45 -7.05 -13.10
N PHE A 112 11.17 -6.27 -14.13
CA PHE A 112 12.17 -5.89 -15.11
C PHE A 112 12.15 -4.40 -15.40
N GLN A 113 13.31 -3.88 -15.75
CA GLN A 113 13.57 -2.52 -16.21
C GLN A 113 14.13 -2.57 -17.63
N LYS A 114 13.50 -1.87 -18.56
CA LYS A 114 14.01 -1.68 -19.92
C LYS A 114 14.84 -0.42 -20.04
N GLY A 115 14.29 0.72 -19.63
CA GLY A 115 14.97 2.01 -19.71
C GLY A 115 14.13 3.16 -19.19
N GLY A 116 14.76 4.32 -18.96
CA GLY A 116 14.12 5.49 -18.39
C GLY A 116 13.96 5.41 -16.87
N GLY A 117 12.79 5.76 -16.35
CA GLY A 117 12.46 5.64 -14.94
C GLY A 117 12.49 4.19 -14.49
N ALA A 118 12.93 3.94 -13.25
CA ALA A 118 12.94 2.60 -12.67
C ALA A 118 12.40 2.64 -11.25
N ALA A 119 11.30 1.97 -11.01
CA ALA A 119 10.69 1.93 -9.70
C ALA A 119 9.94 0.62 -9.47
N VAL A 120 9.97 0.12 -8.24
CA VAL A 120 9.17 -1.03 -7.83
C VAL A 120 8.81 -0.89 -6.36
N ASN A 121 7.55 -1.12 -6.02
CA ASN A 121 7.11 -1.20 -4.64
C ASN A 121 6.23 -2.42 -4.41
N PHE A 122 6.31 -2.95 -3.20
CA PHE A 122 5.45 -4.03 -2.75
C PHE A 122 5.03 -3.81 -1.30
N ILE A 123 3.74 -3.88 -1.06
CA ILE A 123 3.13 -3.81 0.27
C ILE A 123 2.10 -4.92 0.38
N TRP A 124 2.03 -5.57 1.53
CA TRP A 124 0.92 -6.43 1.87
C TRP A 124 0.36 -6.03 3.24
N LYS A 125 -0.95 -6.05 3.36
CA LYS A 125 -1.65 -5.73 4.61
C LYS A 125 -2.91 -6.58 4.73
N GLN A 126 -3.31 -6.87 5.94
CA GLN A 126 -4.61 -7.45 6.23
C GLN A 126 -5.70 -6.43 5.92
N LYS A 127 -6.76 -6.82 5.22
CA LYS A 127 -7.87 -5.93 4.85
C LYS A 127 -8.60 -5.41 6.10
N ASN A 128 -8.89 -6.32 7.02
CA ASN A 128 -9.54 -6.02 8.29
C ASN A 128 -8.51 -6.14 9.41
N ALA A 129 -7.40 -5.39 9.33
CA ALA A 129 -6.39 -5.38 10.41
C ALA A 129 -7.11 -5.28 11.74
N SER A 130 -6.98 -6.31 12.56
CA SER A 130 -7.73 -6.64 13.78
C SER A 130 -8.55 -5.47 14.35
N ASN A 131 -9.80 -5.31 13.89
CA ASN A 131 -10.71 -4.28 14.38
C ASN A 131 -10.79 -4.29 15.91
N ASN A 132 -10.63 -5.44 16.53
CA ASN A 132 -10.72 -5.58 17.97
C ASN A 132 -9.59 -4.85 18.69
N LEU A 133 -8.33 -5.03 18.29
CA LEU A 133 -7.18 -4.32 18.91
C LEU A 133 -7.24 -2.82 18.67
N PHE A 134 -7.65 -2.40 17.46
CA PHE A 134 -7.84 -1.00 17.14
C PHE A 134 -8.95 -0.38 17.99
N VAL A 135 -10.14 -0.99 18.02
CA VAL A 135 -11.27 -0.51 18.82
C VAL A 135 -10.97 -0.55 20.32
N GLU A 136 -10.26 -1.56 20.81
CA GLU A 136 -9.79 -1.62 22.19
C GLU A 136 -8.83 -0.45 22.51
N ALA A 137 -7.91 -0.13 21.59
CA ALA A 137 -7.00 1.00 21.74
C ALA A 137 -7.78 2.34 21.78
N LEU A 138 -8.78 2.51 20.92
CA LEU A 138 -9.66 3.68 20.95
C LEU A 138 -10.40 3.78 22.28
N ASN A 139 -10.91 2.67 22.82
CA ASN A 139 -11.68 2.64 24.05
C ASN A 139 -10.87 2.95 25.32
N ARG A 140 -9.54 3.04 25.24
CA ARG A 140 -8.66 3.47 26.33
C ARG A 140 -8.55 5.00 26.46
N ASN A 141 -9.14 5.75 25.53
CA ASN A 141 -9.10 7.21 25.49
C ASN A 141 -10.46 7.79 25.88
N ASP A 142 -10.52 9.05 26.25
CA ASP A 142 -11.76 9.75 26.61
C ASP A 142 -12.52 10.26 25.38
N LEU A 143 -11.80 10.58 24.33
CA LEU A 143 -12.28 11.11 23.07
C LEU A 143 -11.46 10.55 21.92
N VAL A 144 -12.10 10.31 20.79
CA VAL A 144 -11.45 9.92 19.54
C VAL A 144 -11.63 11.04 18.51
N VAL A 145 -10.54 11.44 17.88
CA VAL A 145 -10.57 12.38 16.75
C VAL A 145 -10.27 11.57 15.47
N ALA A 146 -11.24 11.51 14.57
CA ALA A 146 -11.10 10.88 13.27
C ALA A 146 -10.76 11.94 12.21
N CYS A 147 -9.52 11.96 11.76
CA CYS A 147 -9.10 12.79 10.63
C CYS A 147 -9.28 11.97 9.35
N ILE A 148 -10.20 12.41 8.49
CA ILE A 148 -10.61 11.72 7.28
C ILE A 148 -10.68 12.70 6.11
N GLY A 149 -10.67 12.20 4.88
CA GLY A 149 -10.86 13.05 3.71
C GLY A 149 -10.09 12.58 2.48
N PHE A 150 -9.59 13.54 1.74
CA PHE A 150 -8.94 13.32 0.45
C PHE A 150 -7.52 13.88 0.47
N ASN A 151 -6.69 13.38 -0.43
CA ASN A 151 -5.31 13.80 -0.62
C ASN A 151 -5.03 14.04 -2.12
N SER A 152 -3.81 14.40 -2.49
CA SER A 152 -3.41 14.66 -3.87
C SER A 152 -3.60 13.48 -4.84
N ASP A 153 -3.70 12.25 -4.32
CA ASP A 153 -3.91 11.05 -5.15
C ASP A 153 -5.39 10.80 -5.42
N THR A 154 -6.25 11.26 -4.51
CA THR A 154 -7.70 11.02 -4.54
C THR A 154 -8.52 12.24 -4.95
N GLU A 155 -7.97 13.46 -4.83
CA GLU A 155 -8.61 14.70 -5.29
C GLU A 155 -7.56 15.61 -5.94
N GLY A 156 -7.90 16.23 -7.06
CA GLY A 156 -7.01 17.14 -7.78
C GLY A 156 -7.68 17.91 -8.88
N GLU A 157 -7.07 19.00 -9.30
CA GLU A 157 -7.55 19.79 -10.43
C GLU A 157 -7.62 18.95 -11.70
N GLY A 158 -8.75 19.05 -12.41
CA GLY A 158 -8.99 18.32 -13.66
C GLY A 158 -9.31 16.84 -13.50
N ARG A 159 -9.59 16.37 -12.27
CA ARG A 159 -10.07 15.01 -12.01
C ARG A 159 -11.41 15.06 -11.28
N ASP A 160 -12.41 14.39 -11.87
CA ASP A 160 -13.67 14.15 -11.18
C ASP A 160 -13.51 13.01 -10.16
N ARG A 161 -14.12 13.16 -9.01
CA ARG A 161 -14.26 12.13 -7.99
C ARG A 161 -15.71 11.97 -7.56
N THR A 162 -16.02 10.85 -6.98
CA THR A 162 -17.30 10.64 -6.29
C THR A 162 -17.35 11.44 -4.99
N PHE A 163 -18.53 11.55 -4.39
CA PHE A 163 -18.68 12.23 -3.09
C PHE A 163 -18.35 11.31 -1.93
N GLU A 164 -18.29 10.02 -2.14
CA GLU A 164 -17.92 9.05 -1.11
C GLU A 164 -16.46 9.20 -0.71
N LEU A 165 -16.17 8.96 0.56
CA LEU A 165 -14.79 8.84 1.04
C LEU A 165 -14.04 7.74 0.29
N PRO A 166 -12.72 7.85 0.10
CA PRO A 166 -11.89 6.74 -0.33
C PRO A 166 -12.15 5.49 0.51
N GLU A 167 -12.07 4.29 -0.10
CA GLU A 167 -12.47 3.02 0.56
C GLU A 167 -11.75 2.79 1.89
N ASP A 168 -10.48 3.11 1.97
CA ASP A 168 -9.66 2.98 3.17
C ASP A 168 -10.05 4.00 4.27
N GLU A 169 -10.37 5.23 3.90
CA GLU A 169 -10.85 6.28 4.81
C GLU A 169 -12.26 5.93 5.33
N ALA A 170 -13.15 5.46 4.46
CA ALA A 170 -14.48 5.00 4.86
C ALA A 170 -14.40 3.82 5.83
N GLN A 171 -13.52 2.85 5.56
CA GLN A 171 -13.31 1.69 6.43
C GLN A 171 -12.71 2.11 7.79
N LEU A 172 -11.75 3.02 7.80
CA LEU A 172 -11.17 3.58 9.03
C LEU A 172 -12.24 4.25 9.88
N LEU A 173 -13.07 5.08 9.27
CA LEU A 173 -14.18 5.77 9.96
C LEU A 173 -15.19 4.77 10.53
N GLN A 174 -15.64 3.79 9.74
CA GLN A 174 -16.55 2.75 10.20
C GLN A 174 -15.99 1.98 11.40
N ASN A 175 -14.72 1.62 11.37
CA ASN A 175 -14.05 0.95 12.47
C ASN A 175 -13.95 1.86 13.71
N THR A 176 -13.68 3.15 13.51
CA THR A 176 -13.62 4.15 14.58
C THR A 176 -14.98 4.35 15.26
N LEU A 177 -16.05 4.35 14.49
CA LEU A 177 -17.42 4.49 15.00
C LEU A 177 -17.90 3.27 15.82
N GLN A 178 -17.19 2.12 15.76
CA GLN A 178 -17.44 0.99 16.68
C GLN A 178 -16.91 1.26 18.10
N SER A 179 -16.13 2.31 18.30
CA SER A 179 -15.68 2.74 19.63
C SER A 179 -16.86 3.09 20.53
N LYS A 180 -16.73 2.80 21.81
CA LYS A 180 -17.69 3.24 22.86
C LYS A 180 -17.45 4.68 23.31
N ARG A 181 -16.46 5.34 22.73
CA ARG A 181 -16.04 6.71 23.07
C ARG A 181 -16.72 7.71 22.13
N PRO A 182 -16.89 8.97 22.57
CA PRO A 182 -17.31 10.02 21.65
C PRO A 182 -16.28 10.17 20.53
N VAL A 183 -16.78 10.29 19.31
CA VAL A 183 -15.95 10.48 18.10
C VAL A 183 -16.25 11.86 17.53
N VAL A 184 -15.21 12.62 17.27
CA VAL A 184 -15.25 13.91 16.54
C VAL A 184 -14.56 13.71 15.20
N GLY A 185 -15.19 14.15 14.13
CA GLY A 185 -14.64 14.10 12.78
C GLY A 185 -13.93 15.40 12.40
N ILE A 186 -12.77 15.31 11.77
CA ILE A 186 -12.12 16.40 11.05
C ILE A 186 -12.03 15.98 9.58
N VAL A 187 -12.71 16.70 8.70
CA VAL A 187 -12.75 16.41 7.28
C VAL A 187 -11.85 17.33 6.48
N ASN A 188 -10.88 16.75 5.77
CA ASN A 188 -10.04 17.45 4.81
C ASN A 188 -10.57 17.16 3.39
N ALA A 189 -11.21 18.12 2.76
CA ALA A 189 -11.73 17.99 1.41
C ALA A 189 -11.87 19.36 0.73
N GLY A 190 -11.52 19.44 -0.53
CA GLY A 190 -11.70 20.66 -1.34
C GLY A 190 -13.11 20.83 -1.91
N GLY A 191 -13.93 19.79 -1.87
CA GLY A 191 -15.30 19.76 -2.41
C GLY A 191 -16.25 18.96 -1.53
N ASN A 192 -17.47 18.74 -2.02
CA ASN A 192 -18.51 18.03 -1.29
C ASN A 192 -18.11 16.58 -0.95
N VAL A 193 -18.60 16.12 0.22
CA VAL A 193 -18.42 14.73 0.70
C VAL A 193 -19.80 14.18 1.09
N GLU A 194 -20.09 12.92 0.75
CA GLU A 194 -21.26 12.22 1.26
C GLU A 194 -21.08 11.96 2.76
N MET A 195 -21.96 12.47 3.60
CA MET A 195 -21.86 12.40 5.04
C MET A 195 -23.10 11.78 5.71
N GLN A 196 -24.19 11.61 4.96
CA GLN A 196 -25.47 11.17 5.51
C GLN A 196 -25.37 9.81 6.23
N SER A 197 -24.48 8.95 5.76
CA SER A 197 -24.31 7.60 6.29
C SER A 197 -23.54 7.54 7.62
N TRP A 198 -22.74 8.55 7.97
CA TRP A 198 -21.84 8.48 9.13
C TRP A 198 -21.84 9.73 10.04
N GLU A 199 -22.16 10.92 9.53
CA GLU A 199 -22.18 12.16 10.32
C GLU A 199 -23.06 12.06 11.56
N PRO A 200 -24.27 11.44 11.52
CA PRO A 200 -25.14 11.37 12.71
C PRO A 200 -24.52 10.57 13.88
N SER A 201 -23.48 9.78 13.61
CA SER A 201 -22.77 9.00 14.63
C SER A 201 -21.65 9.80 15.33
N LEU A 202 -21.31 10.98 14.83
CA LEU A 202 -20.30 11.84 15.41
C LEU A 202 -20.87 12.72 16.53
N LYS A 203 -20.01 13.12 17.47
CA LYS A 203 -20.33 14.10 18.51
C LYS A 203 -19.99 15.54 18.11
N GLY A 204 -19.22 15.69 17.04
CA GLY A 204 -18.88 16.94 16.42
C GLY A 204 -18.19 16.71 15.09
N LEU A 205 -18.26 17.69 14.23
CA LEU A 205 -17.65 17.67 12.92
C LEU A 205 -17.01 19.03 12.62
N LEU A 206 -15.74 18.99 12.24
CA LEU A 206 -15.01 20.14 11.74
C LEU A 206 -14.68 19.91 10.27
N TRP A 207 -15.07 20.86 9.43
CA TRP A 207 -14.65 20.88 8.04
C TRP A 207 -13.40 21.75 7.91
N ALA A 208 -12.24 21.10 7.72
CA ALA A 208 -10.94 21.77 7.78
C ALA A 208 -10.46 22.29 6.40
N TRP A 209 -11.11 21.89 5.30
CA TRP A 209 -10.63 22.17 3.95
C TRP A 209 -9.20 21.63 3.75
N TYR A 210 -8.44 22.24 2.85
CA TYR A 210 -7.00 22.01 2.74
C TYR A 210 -6.28 23.18 3.42
N GLY A 211 -5.88 22.94 4.64
CA GLY A 211 -5.17 23.94 5.44
C GLY A 211 -3.80 24.27 4.82
N GLY A 212 -3.42 25.55 4.87
CA GLY A 212 -2.08 25.98 4.51
C GLY A 212 -1.06 25.71 5.63
N GLN A 213 0.06 26.42 5.58
CA GLN A 213 1.18 26.27 6.52
C GLN A 213 0.78 26.40 7.99
N GLU A 214 -0.23 27.21 8.30
CA GLU A 214 -0.70 27.47 9.68
C GLU A 214 -1.93 26.62 10.07
N ALA A 215 -2.27 25.58 9.31
CA ALA A 215 -3.46 24.77 9.58
C ALA A 215 -3.47 24.18 10.98
N GLY A 216 -2.33 23.68 11.47
CA GLY A 216 -2.21 23.12 12.81
C GLY A 216 -2.32 24.14 13.96
N THR A 217 -2.18 25.44 13.65
CA THR A 217 -2.38 26.53 14.62
C THR A 217 -3.84 27.00 14.63
N ALA A 218 -4.56 26.81 13.50
CA ALA A 218 -5.94 27.27 13.31
C ALA A 218 -6.99 26.27 13.79
N ILE A 219 -6.64 24.98 13.88
CA ILE A 219 -7.49 23.88 14.36
C ILE A 219 -7.16 23.58 15.82
#